data_ab5b4ddc8bcb5bb58a2f065222228f41
#
_entry.id   ab5b4ddc8bcb5bb58a2f065222228f41
#
_cell.length_a   1.000
_cell.length_b   1.000
_cell.length_c   1.000
_cell.angle_alpha   90.00
_cell.angle_beta   90.00
_cell.angle_gamma   90.00
#
_symmetry.space_group_name_H-M   'P 1'
#
loop_
_entity.id
_entity.type
_entity.pdbx_description
1 polymer ?
#
loop_
_entity_poly.entity_id
_entity_poly.type
_entity_poly.pdbx_seq_one_letter_code
_entity_poly.pdbx_strand_id
1 'polypeptide(L)'
;MVHVFSRDPIRMNETSATDLAALLCSRLCHDMLSPVGAFANGLELLATERDPAMRENCMALLEQSATISTNKLKFFRLAFGAAGGFGDRVPSEEAQGLIAALAADKGRIDTQWAVADATLAKPAVKVLLNFAQIAADALVRGGTLVVGAER
;
A
#
# COMPACT_ATOMS: atom_id res chain seq x y z
N MET A 1 -9.95 56.71 1.04
CA MET A 1 -8.65 55.99 0.90
C MET A 1 -8.99 54.50 0.92
N VAL A 2 -9.06 53.88 -0.26
CA VAL A 2 -9.50 52.49 -0.41
C VAL A 2 -8.25 51.62 -0.51
N HIS A 3 -8.01 50.76 0.49
CA HIS A 3 -6.94 49.76 0.42
C HIS A 3 -7.42 48.56 -0.42
N VAL A 4 -6.85 48.40 -1.62
CA VAL A 4 -7.00 47.22 -2.45
C VAL A 4 -6.04 46.19 -1.90
N PHE A 5 -6.58 45.13 -1.26
CA PHE A 5 -5.80 43.93 -0.96
C PHE A 5 -5.50 43.21 -2.28
N SER A 6 -4.23 43.20 -2.68
CA SER A 6 -3.73 42.35 -3.73
C SER A 6 -3.91 40.89 -3.27
N ARG A 7 -4.78 40.14 -3.96
CA ARG A 7 -4.81 38.70 -3.84
C ARG A 7 -3.58 38.18 -4.58
N ASP A 8 -2.52 37.89 -3.84
CA ASP A 8 -1.47 37.07 -4.38
C ASP A 8 -2.09 35.76 -4.84
N PRO A 9 -1.84 35.31 -6.09
CA PRO A 9 -2.29 34.00 -6.53
C PRO A 9 -1.68 32.98 -5.56
N ILE A 10 -2.52 32.09 -5.04
CA ILE A 10 -2.07 30.94 -4.26
C ILE A 10 -1.03 30.25 -5.13
N ARG A 11 0.26 30.48 -4.84
CA ARG A 11 1.34 29.68 -5.40
C ARG A 11 1.09 28.29 -4.89
N MET A 12 0.58 27.42 -5.75
CA MET A 12 0.66 25.99 -5.53
C MET A 12 2.17 25.71 -5.39
N ASN A 13 2.57 25.39 -4.16
CA ASN A 13 3.96 25.08 -3.84
C ASN A 13 4.35 23.91 -4.75
N GLU A 14 5.20 24.16 -5.74
CA GLU A 14 5.71 23.09 -6.60
C GLU A 14 6.50 22.14 -5.70
N THR A 15 5.87 21.00 -5.37
CA THR A 15 6.55 19.95 -4.60
C THR A 15 7.76 19.50 -5.40
N SER A 16 8.95 19.74 -4.88
CA SER A 16 10.17 19.33 -5.54
C SER A 16 10.26 17.80 -5.61
N ALA A 17 11.03 17.28 -6.56
CA ALA A 17 11.27 15.84 -6.64
C ALA A 17 11.85 15.27 -5.31
N THR A 18 12.63 16.07 -4.60
CA THR A 18 13.19 15.71 -3.28
C THR A 18 12.11 15.65 -2.22
N ASP A 19 11.17 16.62 -2.19
CA ASP A 19 10.06 16.61 -1.25
C ASP A 19 9.13 15.43 -1.49
N LEU A 20 8.84 15.12 -2.76
CA LEU A 20 8.06 13.94 -3.12
C LEU A 20 8.76 12.65 -2.67
N ALA A 21 10.06 12.53 -2.90
CA ALA A 21 10.84 11.38 -2.46
C ALA A 21 10.82 11.24 -0.93
N ALA A 22 10.96 12.34 -0.19
CA ALA A 22 10.89 12.35 1.27
C ALA A 22 9.51 11.91 1.77
N LEU A 23 8.43 12.37 1.16
CA LEU A 23 7.06 11.96 1.49
C LEU A 23 6.83 10.47 1.23
N LEU A 24 7.31 9.94 0.10
CA LEU A 24 7.19 8.52 -0.24
C LEU A 24 8.01 7.64 0.73
N CYS A 25 9.23 8.04 1.08
CA CYS A 25 10.05 7.36 2.07
C CYS A 25 9.38 7.36 3.45
N SER A 26 8.85 8.51 3.88
CA SER A 26 8.13 8.64 5.15
C SER A 26 6.91 7.72 5.18
N ARG A 27 6.12 7.68 4.11
CA ARG A 27 4.97 6.79 3.98
C ARG A 27 5.37 5.31 4.05
N LEU A 28 6.42 4.92 3.30
CA LEU A 28 6.92 3.55 3.31
C LEU A 28 7.37 3.14 4.71
N CYS A 29 8.17 3.97 5.38
CA CYS A 29 8.62 3.70 6.74
C CYS A 29 7.43 3.56 7.71
N HIS A 30 6.47 4.49 7.66
CA HIS A 30 5.27 4.45 8.49
C HIS A 30 4.49 3.14 8.29
N ASP A 31 4.25 2.74 7.05
CA ASP A 31 3.43 1.57 6.74
C ASP A 31 4.16 0.24 7.03
N MET A 32 5.50 0.26 7.11
CA MET A 32 6.31 -0.90 7.48
C MET A 32 6.56 -1.03 8.98
N LEU A 33 6.49 0.05 9.75
CA LEU A 33 6.77 0.02 11.20
C LEU A 33 5.83 -0.93 11.95
N SER A 34 4.54 -0.94 11.60
CA SER A 34 3.55 -1.80 12.28
C SER A 34 3.83 -3.29 12.10
N PRO A 35 3.91 -3.85 10.88
CA PRO A 35 4.12 -5.28 10.71
C PRO A 35 5.52 -5.73 11.14
N VAL A 36 6.56 -4.90 10.95
CA VAL A 36 7.92 -5.22 11.41
C VAL A 36 8.00 -5.19 12.94
N GLY A 37 7.32 -4.23 13.59
CA GLY A 37 7.22 -4.18 15.05
C GLY A 37 6.47 -5.40 15.62
N ALA A 38 5.36 -5.80 15.00
CA ALA A 38 4.64 -7.00 15.39
C ALA A 38 5.49 -8.26 15.23
N PHE A 39 6.31 -8.32 14.18
CA PHE A 39 7.26 -9.42 13.97
C PHE A 39 8.33 -9.46 15.08
N ALA A 40 8.94 -8.32 15.43
CA ALA A 40 9.92 -8.24 16.50
C ALA A 40 9.33 -8.66 17.86
N ASN A 41 8.16 -8.13 18.22
CA ASN A 41 7.46 -8.48 19.45
C ASN A 41 7.09 -9.97 19.50
N GLY A 42 6.66 -10.55 18.39
CA GLY A 42 6.35 -11.98 18.29
C GLY A 42 7.57 -12.87 18.54
N LEU A 43 8.76 -12.48 18.06
CA LEU A 43 10.02 -13.18 18.34
C LEU A 43 10.43 -13.09 19.82
N GLU A 44 10.27 -11.92 20.44
CA GLU A 44 10.56 -11.75 21.88
C GLU A 44 9.64 -12.61 22.74
N LEU A 45 8.34 -12.64 22.43
CA LEU A 45 7.38 -13.50 23.13
C LEU A 45 7.73 -14.98 22.94
N LEU A 46 8.04 -15.40 21.72
CA LEU A 46 8.37 -16.79 21.41
C LEU A 46 9.63 -17.27 22.13
N ALA A 47 10.58 -16.38 22.42
CA ALA A 47 11.83 -16.69 23.11
C ALA A 47 11.60 -17.10 24.57
N THR A 48 10.57 -16.57 25.23
CA THR A 48 10.26 -16.80 26.64
C THR A 48 9.05 -17.68 26.88
N GLU A 49 8.15 -17.80 25.90
CA GLU A 49 6.91 -18.59 26.02
C GLU A 49 7.19 -20.07 26.03
N ARG A 50 6.56 -20.78 26.97
CA ARG A 50 6.71 -22.23 27.14
C ARG A 50 5.43 -23.02 26.90
N ASP A 51 4.28 -22.35 26.93
CA ASP A 51 3.01 -23.00 26.61
C ASP A 51 2.94 -23.31 25.11
N PRO A 52 2.72 -24.58 24.71
CA PRO A 52 2.68 -24.97 23.31
C PRO A 52 1.61 -24.25 22.48
N ALA A 53 0.42 -24.02 23.04
CA ALA A 53 -0.67 -23.35 22.34
C ALA A 53 -0.36 -21.86 22.12
N MET A 54 0.24 -21.19 23.10
CA MET A 54 0.70 -19.80 22.94
C MET A 54 1.84 -19.68 21.96
N ARG A 55 2.77 -20.64 21.93
CA ARG A 55 3.84 -20.69 20.94
C ARG A 55 3.31 -20.81 19.51
N GLU A 56 2.30 -21.68 19.31
CA GLU A 56 1.63 -21.81 18.00
C GLU A 56 0.97 -20.49 17.56
N ASN A 57 0.29 -19.81 18.46
CA ASN A 57 -0.29 -18.50 18.20
C ASN A 57 0.80 -17.45 17.85
N CYS A 58 1.92 -17.44 18.55
CA CYS A 58 3.05 -16.55 18.23
C CYS A 58 3.60 -16.83 16.83
N MET A 59 3.76 -18.11 16.45
CA MET A 59 4.21 -18.48 15.11
C MET A 59 3.24 -18.02 14.03
N ALA A 60 1.93 -18.20 14.22
CA ALA A 60 0.91 -17.72 13.29
C ALA A 60 0.97 -16.19 13.10
N LEU A 61 1.16 -15.43 14.19
CA LEU A 61 1.33 -13.98 14.13
C LEU A 61 2.62 -13.57 13.39
N LEU A 62 3.71 -14.31 13.56
CA LEU A 62 4.96 -14.08 12.84
C LEU A 62 4.79 -14.31 11.34
N GLU A 63 4.14 -15.41 10.94
CA GLU A 63 3.84 -15.71 9.54
C GLU A 63 2.95 -14.64 8.90
N GLN A 64 1.90 -14.21 9.62
CA GLN A 64 1.03 -13.13 9.18
C GLN A 64 1.82 -11.82 8.99
N SER A 65 2.64 -11.44 9.96
CA SER A 65 3.43 -10.20 9.91
C SER A 65 4.45 -10.22 8.77
N ALA A 66 5.09 -11.36 8.52
CA ALA A 66 6.01 -11.56 7.40
C ALA A 66 5.27 -11.43 6.05
N THR A 67 4.08 -12.03 5.93
CA THR A 67 3.24 -11.94 4.74
C THR A 67 2.81 -10.50 4.46
N ILE A 68 2.31 -9.78 5.48
CA ILE A 68 1.93 -8.36 5.36
C ILE A 68 3.11 -7.51 4.92
N SER A 69 4.27 -7.68 5.56
CA SER A 69 5.50 -6.95 5.21
C SER A 69 5.90 -7.18 3.75
N THR A 70 5.88 -8.44 3.33
CA THR A 70 6.23 -8.83 1.96
C THR A 70 5.28 -8.22 0.93
N ASN A 71 3.98 -8.26 1.18
CA ASN A 71 2.96 -7.70 0.29
C ASN A 71 3.07 -6.17 0.20
N LYS A 72 3.31 -5.48 1.32
CA LYS A 72 3.56 -4.03 1.33
C LYS A 72 4.80 -3.67 0.52
N LEU A 73 5.91 -4.37 0.70
CA LEU A 73 7.13 -4.14 -0.08
C LEU A 73 6.94 -4.39 -1.58
N LYS A 74 6.22 -5.46 -1.96
CA LYS A 74 5.87 -5.73 -3.36
C LYS A 74 5.00 -4.62 -3.93
N PHE A 75 4.00 -4.15 -3.17
CA PHE A 75 3.13 -3.05 -3.56
C PHE A 75 3.95 -1.77 -3.81
N PHE A 76 4.77 -1.34 -2.85
CA PHE A 76 5.60 -0.15 -2.99
C PHE A 76 6.57 -0.24 -4.16
N ARG A 77 7.20 -1.40 -4.35
CA ARG A 77 8.08 -1.64 -5.49
C ARG A 77 7.36 -1.50 -6.83
N LEU A 78 6.14 -1.98 -6.94
CA LEU A 78 5.38 -1.92 -8.19
C LEU A 78 4.74 -0.54 -8.40
N ALA A 79 4.22 0.10 -7.34
CA ALA A 79 3.59 1.41 -7.42
C ALA A 79 4.60 2.55 -7.67
N PHE A 80 5.77 2.50 -7.03
CA PHE A 80 6.73 3.62 -7.01
C PHE A 80 8.09 3.28 -7.62
N GLY A 81 8.47 2.00 -7.70
CA GLY A 81 9.79 1.60 -8.19
C GLY A 81 10.06 2.02 -9.64
N ALA A 82 11.28 2.49 -9.90
CA ALA A 82 11.72 2.89 -11.24
C ALA A 82 11.94 1.66 -12.15
N ALA A 83 12.54 0.59 -11.60
CA ALA A 83 12.79 -0.66 -12.30
C ALA A 83 12.01 -1.79 -11.59
N GLY A 84 10.95 -2.28 -12.19
CA GLY A 84 10.28 -3.49 -11.73
C GLY A 84 10.80 -4.70 -12.50
N GLY A 85 10.83 -5.87 -11.87
CA GLY A 85 11.23 -7.14 -12.49
C GLY A 85 10.34 -7.62 -13.64
N PHE A 86 9.23 -6.92 -13.90
CA PHE A 86 8.37 -7.12 -15.06
C PHE A 86 8.84 -6.16 -16.16
N GLY A 87 8.93 -6.60 -17.40
CA GLY A 87 9.18 -5.73 -18.56
C GLY A 87 8.20 -4.55 -18.63
N ASP A 88 7.77 -4.16 -19.83
CA ASP A 88 6.82 -3.05 -20.00
C ASP A 88 5.37 -3.39 -19.62
N ARG A 89 5.07 -4.67 -19.39
CA ARG A 89 3.74 -5.18 -19.03
C ARG A 89 3.80 -6.01 -17.76
N VAL A 90 2.75 -5.91 -16.96
CA VAL A 90 2.58 -6.61 -15.67
C VAL A 90 1.36 -7.52 -15.77
N PRO A 91 1.42 -8.78 -15.30
CA PRO A 91 0.24 -9.63 -15.18
C PRO A 91 -0.85 -8.95 -14.32
N SER A 92 -2.09 -8.98 -14.80
CA SER A 92 -3.22 -8.38 -14.06
C SER A 92 -3.43 -9.02 -12.70
N GLU A 93 -3.17 -10.32 -12.59
CA GLU A 93 -3.25 -11.08 -11.34
C GLU A 93 -2.30 -10.54 -10.26
N GLU A 94 -1.10 -10.07 -10.64
CA GLU A 94 -0.15 -9.47 -9.67
C GLU A 94 -0.74 -8.19 -9.07
N ALA A 95 -1.28 -7.29 -9.91
CA ALA A 95 -1.91 -6.07 -9.45
C ALA A 95 -3.17 -6.35 -8.60
N GLN A 96 -4.00 -7.29 -9.04
CA GLN A 96 -5.19 -7.75 -8.31
C GLN A 96 -4.82 -8.30 -6.93
N GLY A 97 -3.84 -9.20 -6.86
CA GLY A 97 -3.38 -9.79 -5.61
C GLY A 97 -2.85 -8.76 -4.61
N LEU A 98 -2.11 -7.76 -5.10
CA LEU A 98 -1.59 -6.68 -4.25
C LEU A 98 -2.69 -5.76 -3.73
N ILE A 99 -3.71 -5.45 -4.54
CA ILE A 99 -4.86 -4.65 -4.10
C ILE A 99 -5.72 -5.44 -3.12
N ALA A 100 -5.94 -6.73 -3.34
CA ALA A 100 -6.66 -7.59 -2.40
C ALA A 100 -5.93 -7.68 -1.05
N ALA A 101 -4.59 -7.82 -1.06
CA ALA A 101 -3.78 -7.82 0.15
C ALA A 101 -3.84 -6.48 0.90
N LEU A 102 -3.83 -5.34 0.18
CA LEU A 102 -4.00 -4.01 0.75
C LEU A 102 -5.36 -3.86 1.44
N ALA A 103 -6.44 -4.34 0.80
CA ALA A 103 -7.79 -4.30 1.34
C ALA A 103 -7.93 -5.20 2.58
N ALA A 104 -7.37 -6.41 2.53
CA ALA A 104 -7.39 -7.36 3.64
C ALA A 104 -6.66 -6.82 4.89
N ASP A 105 -5.53 -6.11 4.72
CA ASP A 105 -4.79 -5.48 5.82
C ASP A 105 -5.64 -4.41 6.56
N LYS A 106 -6.57 -3.76 5.86
CA LYS A 106 -7.53 -2.80 6.44
C LYS A 106 -8.76 -3.47 7.09
N GLY A 107 -8.99 -4.75 6.82
CA GLY A 107 -9.91 -5.64 7.54
C GLY A 107 -11.41 -5.43 7.32
N ARG A 108 -11.84 -4.47 6.48
CA ARG A 108 -13.27 -4.17 6.24
C ARG A 108 -13.57 -3.76 4.81
N ILE A 109 -12.67 -4.06 3.88
CA ILE A 109 -12.80 -3.67 2.48
C ILE A 109 -12.89 -4.93 1.64
N ASP A 110 -14.01 -5.08 0.93
CA ASP A 110 -14.16 -6.10 -0.09
C ASP A 110 -13.64 -5.57 -1.43
N THR A 111 -12.99 -6.42 -2.23
CA THR A 111 -12.48 -6.03 -3.53
C THR A 111 -13.22 -6.72 -4.65
N GLN A 112 -13.57 -5.96 -5.68
CA GLN A 112 -14.12 -6.49 -6.93
C GLN A 112 -13.21 -6.10 -8.09
N TRP A 113 -12.78 -7.09 -8.85
CA TRP A 113 -11.89 -6.90 -9.98
C TRP A 113 -12.68 -6.98 -11.29
N ALA A 114 -12.71 -5.88 -12.04
CA ALA A 114 -13.44 -5.75 -13.31
C ALA A 114 -12.51 -5.43 -14.50
N VAL A 115 -11.22 -5.80 -14.39
CA VAL A 115 -10.24 -5.68 -15.49
C VAL A 115 -10.20 -7.00 -16.26
N ALA A 116 -10.54 -6.97 -17.53
CA ALA A 116 -10.57 -8.16 -18.39
C ALA A 116 -9.21 -8.52 -19.00
N ASP A 117 -8.30 -7.55 -19.13
CA ASP A 117 -6.99 -7.75 -19.75
C ASP A 117 -6.09 -8.64 -18.86
N ALA A 118 -5.48 -9.67 -19.44
CA ALA A 118 -4.56 -10.57 -18.73
C ALA A 118 -3.25 -9.88 -18.32
N THR A 119 -2.88 -8.80 -19.02
CA THR A 119 -1.69 -8.00 -18.69
C THR A 119 -1.99 -6.52 -18.88
N LEU A 120 -1.42 -5.67 -18.04
CA LEU A 120 -1.55 -4.22 -18.11
C LEU A 120 -0.21 -3.56 -18.39
N ALA A 121 -0.22 -2.40 -19.04
CA ALA A 121 0.97 -1.57 -19.18
C ALA A 121 1.46 -1.12 -17.80
N LYS A 122 2.75 -1.18 -17.55
CA LYS A 122 3.35 -0.83 -16.25
C LYS A 122 2.95 0.55 -15.72
N PRO A 123 2.89 1.63 -16.55
CA PRO A 123 2.38 2.92 -16.08
C PRO A 123 0.92 2.85 -15.62
N ALA A 124 0.08 2.09 -16.32
CA ALA A 124 -1.32 1.92 -15.94
C ALA A 124 -1.45 1.19 -14.57
N VAL A 125 -0.63 0.16 -14.34
CA VAL A 125 -0.60 -0.54 -13.06
C VAL A 125 -0.18 0.40 -11.92
N LYS A 126 0.82 1.26 -12.14
CA LYS A 126 1.22 2.27 -11.13
C LYS A 126 0.07 3.20 -10.77
N VAL A 127 -0.63 3.74 -11.75
CA VAL A 127 -1.79 4.59 -11.54
C VAL A 127 -2.88 3.85 -10.77
N LEU A 128 -3.19 2.64 -11.20
CA LEU A 128 -4.22 1.78 -10.60
C LEU A 128 -3.92 1.46 -9.13
N LEU A 129 -2.68 1.08 -8.81
CA LEU A 129 -2.26 0.81 -7.41
C LEU A 129 -2.35 2.07 -6.53
N ASN A 130 -1.92 3.23 -7.04
CA ASN A 130 -2.02 4.48 -6.29
C ASN A 130 -3.48 4.88 -6.04
N PHE A 131 -4.37 4.78 -7.03
CA PHE A 131 -5.78 5.05 -6.84
C PHE A 131 -6.45 4.04 -5.90
N ALA A 132 -6.10 2.76 -6.00
CA ALA A 132 -6.59 1.75 -5.06
C ALA A 132 -6.19 2.05 -3.62
N GLN A 133 -4.95 2.53 -3.39
CA GLN A 133 -4.51 2.93 -2.07
C GLN A 133 -5.27 4.14 -1.54
N ILE A 134 -5.45 5.19 -2.34
CA ILE A 134 -6.22 6.38 -1.97
C ILE A 134 -7.67 5.99 -1.64
N ALA A 135 -8.29 5.17 -2.47
CA ALA A 135 -9.66 4.70 -2.25
C ALA A 135 -9.78 3.85 -0.97
N ALA A 136 -8.83 2.94 -0.74
CA ALA A 136 -8.78 2.14 0.48
C ALA A 136 -8.56 3.01 1.74
N ASP A 137 -7.75 4.06 1.65
CA ASP A 137 -7.57 5.03 2.76
C ASP A 137 -8.84 5.86 3.01
N ALA A 138 -9.64 6.14 1.99
CA ALA A 138 -10.93 6.84 2.11
C ALA A 138 -12.05 5.96 2.70
N LEU A 139 -11.95 4.64 2.56
CA LEU A 139 -12.95 3.68 3.07
C LEU A 139 -12.74 3.36 4.56
N VAL A 140 -12.67 4.37 5.40
CA VAL A 140 -12.40 4.25 6.85
C VAL A 140 -13.43 3.35 7.56
N ARG A 141 -14.67 3.34 7.10
CA ARG A 141 -15.75 2.52 7.67
C ARG A 141 -15.90 1.14 7.00
N GLY A 142 -15.02 0.83 6.06
CA GLY A 142 -15.14 -0.32 5.19
C GLY A 142 -16.00 -0.04 3.96
N GLY A 143 -16.21 -1.04 3.13
CA GLY A 143 -16.99 -0.95 1.91
C GLY A 143 -16.43 -1.81 0.79
N THR A 144 -16.87 -1.56 -0.44
CA THR A 144 -16.42 -2.30 -1.61
C THR A 144 -15.54 -1.40 -2.47
N LEU A 145 -14.33 -1.88 -2.74
CA LEU A 145 -13.40 -1.29 -3.70
C LEU A 145 -13.54 -1.99 -5.05
N VAL A 146 -14.15 -1.32 -6.00
CA VAL A 146 -14.27 -1.83 -7.39
C VAL A 146 -13.10 -1.30 -8.21
N VAL A 147 -12.35 -2.20 -8.82
CA VAL A 147 -11.19 -1.87 -9.65
C VAL A 147 -11.51 -2.27 -11.10
N GLY A 148 -11.64 -1.28 -11.97
CA GLY A 148 -11.92 -1.46 -13.39
C GLY A 148 -11.02 -0.58 -14.24
N ALA A 149 -10.85 -0.97 -15.50
CA ALA A 149 -10.24 -0.16 -16.55
C ALA A 149 -11.15 -0.23 -17.78
N GLU A 150 -11.58 0.94 -18.24
CA GLU A 150 -12.27 1.11 -19.51
C GLU A 150 -11.26 1.53 -20.58
N ARG A 151 -11.45 1.09 -21.83
CA ARG A 151 -10.60 1.44 -22.98
C ARG A 151 -11.07 2.73 -23.60
#